data_3ec87adc8cce92735255b8658d7ef17c
#
_entry.id   3ec87adc8cce92735255b8658d7ef17c
#
_cell.length_a   1.000
_cell.length_b   1.000
_cell.length_c   1.000
_cell.angle_alpha   90.00
_cell.angle_beta   90.00
_cell.angle_gamma   90.00
#
_symmetry.space_group_name_H-M   'P 1'
#
loop_
_entity.id
_entity.type
_entity.pdbx_description
1 polymer ?
#
loop_
_entity_poly.entity_id
_entity_poly.type
_entity_poly.pdbx_seq_one_letter_code
_entity_poly.pdbx_strand_id
1 'polypeptide(L)'
;LAVTFHRAFDMCADPRQASAELAELGVQRILTSGQQSSAEKGISLIRELISQSDTPIIMAGAGVRAANLPLFLQAGVKEVHSSAGQWLPSPMRFRNPGLSMSTDAEADEYLRYAVNGEAVAEMKKIISAQRD
;
A
#
# COMPACT_ATOMS: atom_id res chain seq x y z
N LEU A 1 18.75 12.96 -3.66
CA LEU A 1 17.35 12.72 -3.29
C LEU A 1 17.02 11.25 -3.45
N ALA A 2 16.28 10.68 -2.53
CA ALA A 2 15.74 9.33 -2.67
C ALA A 2 14.54 9.33 -3.62
N VAL A 3 14.46 8.34 -4.51
CA VAL A 3 13.40 8.20 -5.49
C VAL A 3 12.62 6.91 -5.23
N THR A 4 11.31 7.03 -5.18
CA THR A 4 10.39 5.89 -5.12
C THR A 4 9.61 5.81 -6.43
N PHE A 5 9.73 4.70 -7.15
CA PHE A 5 8.89 4.43 -8.30
C PHE A 5 7.52 3.95 -7.84
N HIS A 6 6.49 4.57 -8.32
CA HIS A 6 5.13 4.32 -7.85
C HIS A 6 4.47 3.11 -8.52
N ARG A 7 3.19 2.89 -8.25
CA ARG A 7 2.43 1.73 -8.73
C ARG A 7 2.20 1.66 -10.25
N ALA A 8 2.71 2.58 -11.06
CA ALA A 8 2.83 2.34 -12.50
C ALA A 8 3.63 1.06 -12.80
N PHE A 9 4.51 0.65 -11.88
CA PHE A 9 5.19 -0.64 -11.91
C PHE A 9 4.22 -1.83 -12.05
N ASP A 10 3.04 -1.74 -11.43
CA ASP A 10 2.04 -2.80 -11.49
C ASP A 10 1.40 -2.97 -12.87
N MET A 11 1.65 -2.03 -13.79
CA MET A 11 1.16 -2.06 -15.17
C MET A 11 2.24 -2.46 -16.18
N CYS A 12 3.47 -2.72 -15.78
CA CYS A 12 4.54 -3.13 -16.70
C CYS A 12 4.34 -4.57 -17.18
N ALA A 13 4.88 -4.85 -18.38
CA ALA A 13 4.77 -6.16 -18.99
C ALA A 13 5.65 -7.23 -18.32
N ASP A 14 6.86 -6.82 -17.90
CA ASP A 14 7.83 -7.70 -17.23
C ASP A 14 8.35 -7.02 -15.96
N PRO A 15 7.83 -7.39 -14.78
CA PRO A 15 8.23 -6.77 -13.53
C PRO A 15 9.67 -7.11 -13.12
N ARG A 16 10.21 -8.24 -13.57
CA ARG A 16 11.58 -8.64 -13.26
C ARG A 16 12.57 -7.76 -13.98
N GLN A 17 12.34 -7.57 -15.29
CA GLN A 17 13.14 -6.68 -16.11
C GLN A 17 13.00 -5.22 -15.64
N ALA A 18 11.79 -4.76 -15.39
CA ALA A 18 11.53 -3.40 -14.91
C ALA A 18 12.24 -3.11 -13.58
N SER A 19 12.24 -4.06 -12.64
CA SER A 19 12.97 -3.92 -11.38
C SER A 19 14.48 -3.77 -11.61
N ALA A 20 15.07 -4.56 -12.51
CA ALA A 20 16.49 -4.47 -12.85
C ALA A 20 16.84 -3.12 -13.51
N GLU A 21 16.04 -2.66 -14.46
CA GLU A 21 16.23 -1.37 -15.12
C GLU A 21 16.12 -0.20 -14.12
N LEU A 22 15.17 -0.25 -13.19
CA LEU A 22 15.03 0.76 -12.15
C LEU A 22 16.23 0.78 -11.19
N ALA A 23 16.82 -0.39 -10.89
CA ALA A 23 18.06 -0.48 -10.12
C ALA A 23 19.22 0.21 -10.85
N GLU A 24 19.38 -0.02 -12.15
CA GLU A 24 20.41 0.62 -12.98
C GLU A 24 20.25 2.14 -13.04
N LEU A 25 19.00 2.63 -13.01
CA LEU A 25 18.69 4.06 -12.96
C LEU A 25 18.89 4.67 -11.56
N GLY A 26 19.26 3.88 -10.57
CA GLY A 26 19.50 4.36 -9.21
C GLY A 26 18.24 4.64 -8.39
N VAL A 27 17.10 4.06 -8.77
CA VAL A 27 15.85 4.13 -7.99
C VAL A 27 16.01 3.33 -6.71
N GLN A 28 15.66 3.91 -5.56
CA GLN A 28 15.86 3.26 -4.26
C GLN A 28 14.72 2.35 -3.86
N ARG A 29 13.48 2.66 -4.27
CA ARG A 29 12.27 1.92 -3.87
C ARG A 29 11.31 1.72 -5.02
N ILE A 30 10.60 0.62 -4.99
CA ILE A 30 9.45 0.37 -5.84
C ILE A 30 8.24 0.13 -4.94
N LEU A 31 7.19 0.95 -5.10
CA LEU A 31 5.88 0.72 -4.49
C LEU A 31 5.06 -0.17 -5.39
N THR A 32 4.69 -1.34 -4.90
CA THR A 32 3.97 -2.33 -5.71
C THR A 32 2.93 -3.11 -4.90
N SER A 33 1.87 -3.52 -5.58
CA SER A 33 0.91 -4.52 -5.09
C SER A 33 1.18 -5.92 -5.67
N GLY A 34 2.37 -6.14 -6.29
CA GLY A 34 2.66 -7.39 -6.97
C GLY A 34 1.78 -7.63 -8.20
N GLN A 35 1.44 -6.54 -8.92
CA GLN A 35 0.59 -6.56 -10.13
C GLN A 35 -0.82 -7.11 -9.89
N GLN A 36 -1.32 -7.04 -8.66
CA GLN A 36 -2.67 -7.47 -8.28
C GLN A 36 -3.48 -6.31 -7.70
N SER A 37 -4.77 -6.53 -7.48
CA SER A 37 -5.66 -5.52 -6.88
C SER A 37 -5.28 -5.15 -5.44
N SER A 38 -4.56 -6.05 -4.75
CA SER A 38 -4.00 -5.80 -3.42
C SER A 38 -2.62 -6.45 -3.28
N ALA A 39 -1.79 -5.91 -2.38
CA ALA A 39 -0.48 -6.47 -2.10
C ALA A 39 -0.55 -7.90 -1.52
N GLU A 40 -1.60 -8.21 -0.76
CA GLU A 40 -1.84 -9.55 -0.24
C GLU A 40 -2.03 -10.56 -1.37
N LYS A 41 -2.83 -10.24 -2.39
CA LYS A 41 -2.99 -11.08 -3.58
C LYS A 41 -1.72 -11.17 -4.41
N GLY A 42 -0.90 -10.13 -4.41
CA GLY A 42 0.37 -10.06 -5.15
C GLY A 42 1.59 -10.54 -4.37
N ILE A 43 1.41 -11.19 -3.22
CA ILE A 43 2.51 -11.55 -2.31
C ILE A 43 3.55 -12.48 -2.98
N SER A 44 3.13 -13.34 -3.90
CA SER A 44 4.03 -14.25 -4.61
C SER A 44 5.05 -13.49 -5.47
N LEU A 45 4.60 -12.51 -6.26
CA LEU A 45 5.50 -11.68 -7.05
C LEU A 45 6.36 -10.78 -6.16
N ILE A 46 5.80 -10.20 -5.10
CA ILE A 46 6.55 -9.39 -4.13
C ILE A 46 7.71 -10.21 -3.55
N ARG A 47 7.45 -11.44 -3.10
CA ARG A 47 8.45 -12.34 -2.56
C ARG A 47 9.53 -12.68 -3.59
N GLU A 48 9.13 -12.93 -4.84
CA GLU A 48 10.05 -13.20 -5.93
C GLU A 48 10.99 -12.01 -6.21
N LEU A 49 10.45 -10.80 -6.31
CA LEU A 49 11.23 -9.58 -6.53
C LEU A 49 12.25 -9.35 -5.40
N ILE A 50 11.87 -9.57 -4.15
CA ILE A 50 12.77 -9.48 -2.99
C ILE A 50 13.89 -10.52 -3.10
N SER A 51 13.59 -11.73 -3.56
CA SER A 51 14.59 -12.80 -3.69
C SER A 51 15.61 -12.56 -4.79
N GLN A 52 15.28 -11.75 -5.80
CA GLN A 52 16.16 -11.47 -6.93
C GLN A 52 17.27 -10.46 -6.60
N SER A 53 16.98 -9.47 -5.78
CA SER A 53 17.92 -8.40 -5.46
C SER A 53 17.50 -7.63 -4.20
N ASP A 54 18.49 -7.12 -3.48
CA ASP A 54 18.27 -6.20 -2.35
C ASP A 54 17.94 -4.76 -2.80
N THR A 55 18.12 -4.45 -4.08
CA THR A 55 17.86 -3.12 -4.66
C THR A 55 17.15 -3.22 -6.00
N PRO A 56 16.14 -2.39 -6.24
CA PRO A 56 15.49 -1.45 -5.33
C PRO A 56 14.77 -2.15 -4.15
N ILE A 57 14.57 -1.45 -3.04
CA ILE A 57 13.75 -1.95 -1.94
C ILE A 57 12.30 -2.09 -2.43
N ILE A 58 11.71 -3.26 -2.24
CA ILE A 58 10.30 -3.50 -2.56
C ILE A 58 9.45 -3.06 -1.38
N MET A 59 8.63 -2.03 -1.61
CA MET A 59 7.67 -1.51 -0.64
C MET A 59 6.27 -2.03 -1.01
N ALA A 60 5.69 -2.87 -0.15
CA ALA A 60 4.35 -3.40 -0.38
C ALA A 60 3.28 -2.33 -0.09
N GLY A 61 2.35 -2.14 -1.01
CA GLY A 61 1.23 -1.22 -0.86
C GLY A 61 -0.01 -1.67 -1.62
N ALA A 62 -1.12 -1.09 -1.30
CA ALA A 62 -2.49 -1.45 -1.63
C ALA A 62 -3.08 -2.51 -0.68
N GLY A 63 -3.90 -2.02 0.24
CA GLY A 63 -4.62 -2.85 1.21
C GLY A 63 -3.76 -3.41 2.34
N VAL A 64 -2.59 -2.85 2.63
CA VAL A 64 -1.79 -3.21 3.80
C VAL A 64 -2.46 -2.67 5.06
N ARG A 65 -2.72 -3.55 6.02
CA ARG A 65 -3.38 -3.27 7.31
C ARG A 65 -2.69 -4.06 8.43
N ALA A 66 -2.96 -3.72 9.66
CA ALA A 66 -2.45 -4.47 10.82
C ALA A 66 -2.76 -5.97 10.73
N ALA A 67 -3.97 -6.32 10.29
CA ALA A 67 -4.42 -7.72 10.19
C ALA A 67 -3.59 -8.57 9.23
N ASN A 68 -3.10 -8.02 8.11
CA ASN A 68 -2.30 -8.77 7.13
C ASN A 68 -0.81 -8.42 7.14
N LEU A 69 -0.40 -7.46 7.96
CA LEU A 69 1.00 -7.04 8.07
C LEU A 69 1.98 -8.19 8.37
N PRO A 70 1.66 -9.15 9.26
CA PRO A 70 2.54 -10.30 9.50
C PRO A 70 2.87 -11.10 8.24
N LEU A 71 1.94 -11.20 7.28
CA LEU A 71 2.16 -11.89 6.01
C LEU A 71 3.30 -11.24 5.21
N PHE A 72 3.34 -9.91 5.15
CA PHE A 72 4.38 -9.18 4.45
C PHE A 72 5.73 -9.29 5.13
N LEU A 73 5.75 -9.23 6.46
CA LEU A 73 6.98 -9.39 7.24
C LEU A 73 7.57 -10.78 7.06
N GLN A 74 6.75 -11.83 7.07
CA GLN A 74 7.17 -13.21 6.79
C GLN A 74 7.67 -13.39 5.34
N ALA A 75 7.16 -12.60 4.41
CA ALA A 75 7.63 -12.59 3.02
C ALA A 75 8.98 -11.86 2.83
N GLY A 76 9.52 -11.24 3.86
CA GLY A 76 10.77 -10.49 3.81
C GLY A 76 10.62 -9.02 3.39
N VAL A 77 9.40 -8.50 3.36
CA VAL A 77 9.15 -7.08 3.04
C VAL A 77 9.77 -6.20 4.12
N LYS A 78 10.62 -5.26 3.71
CA LYS A 78 11.32 -4.32 4.63
C LYS A 78 10.55 -3.01 4.82
N GLU A 79 9.73 -2.61 3.86
CA GLU A 79 8.97 -1.37 3.88
C GLU A 79 7.53 -1.62 3.42
N VAL A 80 6.58 -0.99 4.10
CA VAL A 80 5.17 -1.05 3.75
C VAL A 80 4.56 0.34 3.64
N HIS A 81 3.56 0.44 2.78
CA HIS A 81 2.74 1.64 2.60
C HIS A 81 1.29 1.30 2.92
N SER A 82 0.67 2.10 3.76
CA SER A 82 -0.74 1.94 4.13
C SER A 82 -1.41 3.31 4.24
N SER A 83 -2.66 3.40 3.80
CA SER A 83 -3.51 4.56 4.09
C SER A 83 -3.87 4.64 5.57
N ALA A 84 -3.89 3.51 6.27
CA ALA A 84 -4.29 3.37 7.67
C ALA A 84 -5.57 4.15 7.99
N GLY A 85 -6.49 4.22 7.04
CA GLY A 85 -7.64 5.11 7.08
C GLY A 85 -8.89 4.45 7.60
N GLN A 86 -9.83 5.33 7.95
CA GLN A 86 -11.17 4.96 8.37
C GLN A 86 -12.19 5.97 7.84
N TRP A 87 -13.41 5.52 7.65
CA TRP A 87 -14.53 6.38 7.34
C TRP A 87 -15.09 6.98 8.63
N LEU A 88 -15.26 8.30 8.65
CA LEU A 88 -15.83 9.04 9.76
C LEU A 88 -17.02 9.86 9.27
N PRO A 89 -18.05 10.06 10.11
CA PRO A 89 -19.14 10.96 9.78
C PRO A 89 -18.63 12.38 9.49
N SER A 90 -19.21 13.02 8.49
CA SER A 90 -18.97 14.43 8.21
C SER A 90 -19.50 15.29 9.36
N PRO A 91 -18.78 16.35 9.76
CA PRO A 91 -19.29 17.32 10.75
C PRO A 91 -20.35 18.27 10.16
N MET A 92 -20.70 18.13 8.90
CA MET A 92 -21.77 18.94 8.29
C MET A 92 -23.09 18.77 9.01
N ARG A 93 -23.71 19.88 9.35
CA ARG A 93 -25.04 19.92 10.02
C ARG A 93 -26.16 19.79 9.01
N PHE A 94 -26.06 20.58 7.92
CA PHE A 94 -27.05 20.52 6.84
C PHE A 94 -26.77 19.29 5.97
N ARG A 95 -27.84 18.59 5.59
CA ARG A 95 -27.79 17.43 4.69
C ARG A 95 -28.90 17.53 3.66
N ASN A 96 -28.62 17.17 2.42
CA ASN A 96 -29.60 17.04 1.37
C ASN A 96 -29.67 15.58 0.91
N PRO A 97 -30.57 14.77 1.49
CA PRO A 97 -30.63 13.34 1.17
C PRO A 97 -31.15 13.05 -0.22
N GLY A 98 -31.71 14.03 -0.89
CA GLY A 98 -32.26 13.88 -2.25
C GLY A 98 -31.26 14.07 -3.39
N LEU A 99 -29.98 14.35 -3.05
CA LEU A 99 -28.97 14.65 -4.06
C LEU A 99 -27.66 13.90 -3.72
N SER A 100 -27.11 13.21 -4.71
CA SER A 100 -25.73 12.75 -4.72
C SER A 100 -24.94 13.47 -5.82
N MET A 101 -23.75 13.92 -5.51
CA MET A 101 -22.81 14.51 -6.47
C MET A 101 -21.91 13.43 -7.10
N SER A 102 -21.97 12.20 -6.61
CA SER A 102 -21.22 11.06 -7.15
C SER A 102 -22.02 10.29 -8.18
N THR A 103 -21.32 9.75 -9.18
CA THR A 103 -21.87 8.76 -10.10
C THR A 103 -21.83 7.33 -9.50
N ASP A 104 -21.15 7.17 -8.38
CA ASP A 104 -21.08 5.91 -7.63
C ASP A 104 -22.30 5.83 -6.67
N ALA A 105 -23.15 4.82 -6.88
CA ALA A 105 -24.35 4.63 -6.08
C ALA A 105 -24.06 4.28 -4.60
N GLU A 106 -22.86 3.79 -4.30
CA GLU A 106 -22.43 3.44 -2.95
C GLU A 106 -21.70 4.59 -2.23
N ALA A 107 -21.49 5.72 -2.92
CA ALA A 107 -20.82 6.87 -2.32
C ALA A 107 -21.73 7.57 -1.32
N ASP A 108 -21.18 7.84 -0.13
CA ASP A 108 -21.82 8.66 0.90
C ASP A 108 -21.06 9.96 1.10
N GLU A 109 -21.64 11.06 0.62
CA GLU A 109 -21.05 12.40 0.76
C GLU A 109 -20.94 12.89 2.20
N TYR A 110 -21.61 12.20 3.12
CA TYR A 110 -21.60 12.53 4.56
C TYR A 110 -20.60 11.70 5.36
N LEU A 111 -19.75 10.96 4.65
CA LEU A 111 -18.57 10.30 5.19
C LEU A 111 -17.30 10.98 4.69
N ARG A 112 -16.29 11.04 5.52
CA ARG A 112 -14.94 11.47 5.16
C ARG A 112 -13.93 10.39 5.51
N TYR A 113 -12.97 10.19 4.63
CA TYR A 113 -11.88 9.26 4.88
C TYR A 113 -10.75 9.98 5.60
N ALA A 114 -10.31 9.43 6.73
CA ALA A 114 -9.26 10.03 7.56
C ALA A 114 -8.32 8.96 8.10
N VAL A 115 -7.08 9.33 8.36
CA VAL A 115 -6.09 8.41 8.98
C VAL A 115 -6.54 8.06 10.40
N ASN A 116 -6.45 6.77 10.73
CA ASN A 116 -6.66 6.24 12.07
C ASN A 116 -5.31 6.09 12.78
N GLY A 117 -5.05 6.96 13.76
CA GLY A 117 -3.79 6.94 14.52
C GLY A 117 -3.57 5.65 15.32
N GLU A 118 -4.63 5.01 15.80
CA GLU A 118 -4.55 3.72 16.51
C GLU A 118 -4.09 2.60 15.57
N ALA A 119 -4.62 2.57 14.33
CA ALA A 119 -4.19 1.62 13.32
C ALA A 119 -2.70 1.79 12.97
N VAL A 120 -2.22 3.03 12.88
CA VAL A 120 -0.79 3.31 12.68
C VAL A 120 0.04 2.79 13.85
N ALA A 121 -0.40 3.07 15.08
CA ALA A 121 0.31 2.62 16.28
C ALA A 121 0.37 1.09 16.38
N GLU A 122 -0.72 0.40 16.03
CA GLU A 122 -0.79 -1.06 16.01
C GLU A 122 0.19 -1.64 14.98
N MET A 123 0.19 -1.13 13.75
CA MET A 123 1.13 -1.57 12.73
C MET A 123 2.59 -1.34 13.16
N LYS A 124 2.90 -0.22 13.80
CA LYS A 124 4.23 0.03 14.34
C LYS A 124 4.64 -0.97 15.41
N LYS A 125 3.73 -1.38 16.30
CA LYS A 125 3.99 -2.44 17.30
C LYS A 125 4.32 -3.77 16.64
N ILE A 126 3.57 -4.18 15.63
CA ILE A 126 3.79 -5.42 14.90
C ILE A 126 5.18 -5.42 14.25
N ILE A 127 5.56 -4.31 13.58
CA ILE A 127 6.88 -4.18 12.95
C ILE A 127 8.01 -4.24 14.00
N SER A 128 7.84 -3.55 15.13
CA SER A 128 8.86 -3.51 16.18
C SER A 128 9.08 -4.87 16.83
N ALA A 129 8.00 -5.64 17.06
CA ALA A 129 8.08 -6.97 17.67
C ALA A 129 8.83 -7.99 16.81
N GLN A 130 8.95 -7.77 15.50
CA GLN A 130 9.71 -8.68 14.62
C GLN A 130 11.19 -8.32 14.49
N ARG A 131 11.61 -7.17 15.01
CA ARG A 131 13.02 -6.76 15.01
C ARG A 131 13.79 -7.27 16.24
N ASP A 132 13.05 -7.75 17.20
CA ASP A 132 13.57 -8.36 18.44
C ASP A 132 13.62 -9.88 18.28
#